data_68d15cb2a2d04997401c6f01de59c03e
#
_entry.id   68d15cb2a2d04997401c6f01de59c03e
#
_cell.length_a   1.000
_cell.length_b   1.000
_cell.length_c   1.000
_cell.angle_alpha   90.00
_cell.angle_beta   90.00
_cell.angle_gamma   90.00
#
_symmetry.space_group_name_H-M   'P 1'
#
loop_
_entity.id
_entity.type
_entity.pdbx_description
1 polymer ?
#
loop_
_entity_poly.entity_id
_entity_poly.type
_entity_poly.pdbx_seq_one_letter_code
_entity_poly.pdbx_strand_id
1 'polypeptide(L)'
;SNGSDTAAEGANIITAYNSEPQNPLIPGDCNETGGGKPLDLLFARLISFDAKGNASNEVAESIKSNDDATQYTIKIKSGWKFTDGTPVTAESFTKAWSYVANAKNAQLGSSFFSTIKGYDKLQDGDKLKGDEQLEGLKVVNDHEFTVDLNRSDSVFAVKVGYTAFAPLPESFFKDPKAFGEKPVGNGPYKFQSWDHDNQIVLVKNPDYKGNRVAKNDGVTFKVYTKDEAAYADIQSGSLDVMESVPASATKTFQKDSTVQ
;
A
#
# COMPACT_ATOMS: atom_id res chain seq x y z
N SER A 1 8.85 -19.27 18.01
CA SER A 1 8.96 -18.31 19.09
C SER A 1 7.69 -17.47 19.14
N ASN A 2 7.01 -17.60 20.18
CA ASN A 2 5.64 -17.15 20.20
C ASN A 2 5.43 -15.81 20.88
N GLY A 3 6.39 -15.35 21.62
CA GLY A 3 6.25 -14.14 22.40
C GLY A 3 6.68 -12.88 21.68
N SER A 4 7.58 -13.02 20.71
CA SER A 4 8.14 -11.87 20.02
C SER A 4 7.14 -11.18 19.07
N ASP A 5 6.08 -11.88 18.70
CA ASP A 5 5.10 -11.36 17.75
C ASP A 5 3.91 -10.71 18.43
N THR A 6 3.89 -10.65 19.75
CA THR A 6 2.84 -10.02 20.50
C THR A 6 3.21 -8.58 20.84
N ALA A 7 2.21 -7.73 20.90
CA ALA A 7 2.37 -6.37 21.38
C ALA A 7 2.71 -6.37 22.88
N ALA A 8 3.23 -5.24 23.37
CA ALA A 8 3.47 -5.06 24.78
C ALA A 8 2.18 -5.25 25.60
N GLU A 9 2.33 -5.73 26.83
CA GLU A 9 1.20 -5.88 27.74
C GLU A 9 0.44 -4.58 27.89
N GLY A 10 -0.89 -4.62 27.79
CA GLY A 10 -1.75 -3.45 27.84
C GLY A 10 -1.92 -2.72 26.51
N ALA A 11 -1.25 -3.17 25.45
CA ALA A 11 -1.40 -2.57 24.12
C ALA A 11 -2.80 -2.82 23.56
N ASN A 12 -3.35 -1.81 22.87
CA ASN A 12 -4.63 -1.90 22.17
C ASN A 12 -4.41 -2.35 20.75
N ILE A 13 -4.55 -3.65 20.50
CA ILE A 13 -4.35 -4.27 19.18
C ILE A 13 -5.71 -4.66 18.61
N ILE A 14 -5.99 -4.20 17.40
CA ILE A 14 -7.18 -4.60 16.65
C ILE A 14 -6.88 -5.90 15.91
N THR A 15 -7.78 -6.87 16.02
CA THR A 15 -7.71 -8.11 15.25
C THR A 15 -8.72 -8.03 14.11
N ALA A 16 -8.25 -8.20 12.87
CA ALA A 16 -9.06 -8.05 11.68
C ALA A 16 -9.03 -9.35 10.84
N TYR A 17 -10.16 -9.62 10.20
CA TYR A 17 -10.27 -10.70 9.22
C TYR A 17 -9.34 -10.46 8.04
N ASN A 18 -8.71 -11.53 7.57
CA ASN A 18 -7.93 -11.50 6.34
C ASN A 18 -7.94 -12.86 5.63
N SER A 19 -7.55 -12.84 4.37
CA SER A 19 -7.17 -14.01 3.61
C SER A 19 -5.65 -13.97 3.39
N GLU A 20 -5.03 -15.12 3.15
CA GLU A 20 -3.59 -15.14 2.90
C GLU A 20 -3.26 -14.37 1.64
N PRO A 21 -2.34 -13.39 1.67
CA PRO A 21 -1.88 -12.71 0.47
C PRO A 21 -1.34 -13.70 -0.55
N GLN A 22 -1.74 -13.54 -1.81
CA GLN A 22 -1.32 -14.43 -2.90
C GLN A 22 0.10 -14.20 -3.35
N ASN A 23 0.66 -13.01 -3.08
CA ASN A 23 1.99 -12.61 -3.47
C ASN A 23 2.72 -11.97 -2.30
N PRO A 24 4.05 -11.81 -2.39
CA PRO A 24 4.79 -11.00 -1.42
C PRO A 24 4.17 -9.61 -1.25
N LEU A 25 4.37 -8.99 -0.11
CA LEU A 25 3.78 -7.67 0.22
C LEU A 25 4.56 -6.55 -0.49
N ILE A 26 4.35 -6.45 -1.78
CA ILE A 26 4.89 -5.43 -2.67
C ILE A 26 3.71 -4.63 -3.22
N PRO A 27 3.68 -3.29 -3.04
CA PRO A 27 2.51 -2.49 -3.42
C PRO A 27 2.05 -2.66 -4.86
N GLY A 28 2.98 -2.82 -5.80
CA GLY A 28 2.67 -2.99 -7.22
C GLY A 28 2.29 -4.41 -7.62
N ASP A 29 2.36 -5.38 -6.72
CA ASP A 29 2.14 -6.79 -7.02
C ASP A 29 0.96 -7.37 -6.25
N CYS A 30 -0.08 -6.60 -6.09
CA CYS A 30 -1.26 -7.00 -5.35
C CYS A 30 -2.53 -6.58 -6.10
N ASN A 31 -3.45 -7.54 -6.28
CA ASN A 31 -4.76 -7.29 -6.87
C ASN A 31 -5.89 -7.96 -6.06
N GLU A 32 -5.63 -8.29 -4.80
CA GLU A 32 -6.62 -8.95 -3.94
C GLU A 32 -6.59 -8.35 -2.52
N THR A 33 -7.63 -8.59 -1.74
CA THR A 33 -7.83 -7.92 -0.46
C THR A 33 -6.87 -8.38 0.64
N GLY A 34 -6.44 -9.64 0.60
CA GLY A 34 -5.54 -10.21 1.62
C GLY A 34 -4.20 -9.50 1.70
N GLY A 35 -3.65 -9.11 0.54
CA GLY A 35 -2.46 -8.28 0.48
C GLY A 35 -2.77 -6.78 0.55
N GLY A 36 -3.88 -6.37 -0.05
CA GLY A 36 -4.27 -4.97 -0.15
C GLY A 36 -4.52 -4.29 1.19
N LYS A 37 -5.15 -4.98 2.13
CA LYS A 37 -5.43 -4.42 3.46
C LYS A 37 -4.15 -4.07 4.23
N PRO A 38 -3.20 -5.00 4.41
CA PRO A 38 -1.96 -4.62 5.08
C PRO A 38 -1.15 -3.60 4.29
N LEU A 39 -1.09 -3.68 2.96
CA LEU A 39 -0.36 -2.72 2.14
C LEU A 39 -0.90 -1.30 2.28
N ASP A 40 -2.21 -1.13 2.36
CA ASP A 40 -2.82 0.19 2.56
C ASP A 40 -2.36 0.85 3.87
N LEU A 41 -2.19 0.06 4.92
CA LEU A 41 -1.73 0.55 6.22
C LEU A 41 -0.22 0.74 6.30
N LEU A 42 0.55 -0.02 5.51
CA LEU A 42 2.00 0.05 5.51
C LEU A 42 2.57 1.18 4.67
N PHE A 43 1.81 1.65 3.66
CA PHE A 43 2.30 2.64 2.71
C PHE A 43 1.39 3.85 2.60
N ALA A 44 1.97 5.03 2.78
CA ALA A 44 1.36 6.30 2.43
C ALA A 44 1.70 6.64 0.99
N ARG A 45 0.71 7.08 0.22
CA ARG A 45 0.85 7.50 -1.18
C ARG A 45 0.81 9.02 -1.27
N LEU A 46 0.83 9.53 -2.48
CA LEU A 46 0.73 10.98 -2.70
C LEU A 46 -0.57 11.56 -2.16
N ILE A 47 -1.68 10.85 -2.36
CA ILE A 47 -2.99 11.21 -1.82
C ILE A 47 -3.58 10.04 -1.05
N SER A 48 -4.52 10.34 -0.17
CA SER A 48 -5.34 9.36 0.54
C SER A 48 -6.82 9.66 0.32
N PHE A 49 -7.65 8.66 0.58
CA PHE A 49 -9.10 8.77 0.47
C PHE A 49 -9.73 8.61 1.86
N ASP A 50 -10.75 9.41 2.16
CA ASP A 50 -11.55 9.21 3.38
C ASP A 50 -12.60 8.12 3.15
N ALA A 51 -13.40 7.83 4.19
CA ALA A 51 -14.43 6.81 4.12
C ALA A 51 -15.53 7.12 3.08
N LYS A 52 -15.67 8.39 2.66
CA LYS A 52 -16.63 8.83 1.65
C LYS A 52 -16.01 8.86 0.25
N GLY A 53 -14.72 8.50 0.13
CA GLY A 53 -14.02 8.52 -1.14
C GLY A 53 -13.44 9.87 -1.54
N ASN A 54 -13.46 10.87 -0.65
CA ASN A 54 -12.87 12.17 -0.93
C ASN A 54 -11.34 12.09 -0.82
N ALA A 55 -10.66 12.64 -1.83
CA ALA A 55 -9.19 12.66 -1.88
C ALA A 55 -8.63 13.86 -1.11
N SER A 56 -7.49 13.64 -0.46
CA SER A 56 -6.68 14.70 0.14
C SER A 56 -5.20 14.37 -0.02
N ASN A 57 -4.34 15.38 -0.03
CA ASN A 57 -2.90 15.17 -0.12
C ASN A 57 -2.39 14.47 1.15
N GLU A 58 -1.57 13.44 0.95
CA GLU A 58 -0.89 12.76 2.05
C GLU A 58 0.61 13.05 2.00
N VAL A 59 1.37 12.38 1.15
CA VAL A 59 2.78 12.73 0.95
C VAL A 59 2.94 13.93 0.01
N ALA A 60 2.00 14.13 -0.89
CA ALA A 60 2.05 15.26 -1.81
C ALA A 60 1.77 16.59 -1.10
N GLU A 61 2.60 17.58 -1.40
CA GLU A 61 2.32 18.98 -1.10
C GLU A 61 1.35 19.54 -2.15
N SER A 62 1.61 19.25 -3.43
CA SER A 62 0.75 19.66 -4.53
C SER A 62 0.87 18.71 -5.71
N ILE A 63 -0.22 18.59 -6.45
CA ILE A 63 -0.29 17.86 -7.72
C ILE A 63 -0.98 18.79 -8.70
N LYS A 64 -0.24 19.29 -9.68
CA LYS A 64 -0.75 20.27 -10.64
C LYS A 64 -0.63 19.74 -12.04
N SER A 65 -1.71 19.85 -12.80
CA SER A 65 -1.77 19.45 -14.20
C SER A 65 -1.65 20.68 -15.10
N ASN A 66 -1.12 20.50 -16.31
CA ASN A 66 -1.30 21.48 -17.36
C ASN A 66 -2.76 21.47 -17.87
N ASP A 67 -3.10 22.36 -18.81
CA ASP A 67 -4.50 22.57 -19.21
C ASP A 67 -5.15 21.36 -19.86
N ASP A 68 -4.39 20.55 -20.60
CA ASP A 68 -4.93 19.39 -21.31
C ASP A 68 -4.68 18.05 -20.60
N ALA A 69 -4.21 18.09 -19.37
CA ALA A 69 -3.94 16.90 -18.54
C ALA A 69 -2.96 15.90 -19.20
N THR A 70 -1.93 16.42 -19.86
CA THR A 70 -0.85 15.64 -20.46
C THR A 70 0.45 15.72 -19.67
N GLN A 71 0.52 16.60 -18.68
CA GLN A 71 1.69 16.74 -17.80
C GLN A 71 1.25 17.11 -16.39
N TYR A 72 1.86 16.46 -15.41
CA TYR A 72 1.67 16.75 -14.00
C TYR A 72 2.98 17.15 -13.35
N THR A 73 2.92 18.16 -12.50
CA THR A 73 4.03 18.54 -11.60
C THR A 73 3.65 18.17 -10.19
N ILE A 74 4.47 17.33 -9.57
CA ILE A 74 4.20 16.77 -8.24
C ILE A 74 5.29 17.25 -7.29
N LYS A 75 4.86 17.95 -6.25
CA LYS A 75 5.73 18.33 -5.13
C LYS A 75 5.38 17.50 -3.93
N ILE A 76 6.40 16.99 -3.23
CA ILE A 76 6.20 16.20 -2.03
C ILE A 76 6.66 16.95 -0.80
N LYS A 77 6.00 16.66 0.32
CA LYS A 77 6.34 17.27 1.61
C LYS A 77 7.70 16.77 2.08
N SER A 78 8.44 17.62 2.77
CA SER A 78 9.69 17.22 3.43
C SER A 78 9.40 16.52 4.76
N GLY A 79 10.37 15.73 5.24
CA GLY A 79 10.29 15.09 6.55
C GLY A 79 9.66 13.71 6.57
N TRP A 80 9.11 13.24 5.46
CA TRP A 80 8.60 11.88 5.37
C TRP A 80 9.76 10.87 5.36
N LYS A 81 9.62 9.80 6.15
CA LYS A 81 10.63 8.74 6.25
C LYS A 81 9.99 7.37 6.11
N PHE A 82 10.75 6.45 5.54
CA PHE A 82 10.44 5.03 5.66
C PHE A 82 10.79 4.54 7.07
N THR A 83 10.25 3.39 7.44
CA THR A 83 10.46 2.83 8.79
C THR A 83 11.90 2.36 9.03
N ASP A 84 12.73 2.29 8.00
CA ASP A 84 14.17 2.07 8.13
C ASP A 84 14.97 3.37 8.36
N GLY A 85 14.29 4.51 8.46
CA GLY A 85 14.91 5.82 8.70
C GLY A 85 15.32 6.56 7.45
N THR A 86 15.27 5.95 6.27
CA THR A 86 15.61 6.62 5.01
C THR A 86 14.52 7.58 4.57
N PRO A 87 14.87 8.71 3.92
CA PRO A 87 13.87 9.71 3.54
C PRO A 87 13.04 9.25 2.35
N VAL A 88 11.78 9.70 2.32
CA VAL A 88 10.93 9.59 1.14
C VAL A 88 11.22 10.77 0.23
N THR A 89 11.70 10.50 -0.97
CA THR A 89 12.06 11.51 -1.97
C THR A 89 11.32 11.31 -3.27
N ALA A 90 11.50 12.23 -4.21
CA ALA A 90 10.93 12.09 -5.56
C ALA A 90 11.34 10.75 -6.20
N GLU A 91 12.60 10.33 -6.05
CA GLU A 91 13.06 9.06 -6.58
C GLU A 91 12.38 7.85 -5.95
N SER A 92 11.92 7.95 -4.71
CA SER A 92 11.15 6.88 -4.07
C SER A 92 9.89 6.56 -4.87
N PHE A 93 9.31 7.55 -5.52
CA PHE A 93 8.15 7.37 -6.39
C PHE A 93 8.55 6.99 -7.82
N THR A 94 9.47 7.71 -8.44
CA THR A 94 9.80 7.49 -9.85
C THR A 94 10.42 6.12 -10.09
N LYS A 95 11.31 5.68 -9.23
CA LYS A 95 11.91 4.34 -9.31
C LYS A 95 10.89 3.24 -9.03
N ALA A 96 10.01 3.45 -8.05
CA ALA A 96 8.96 2.48 -7.72
C ALA A 96 7.99 2.30 -8.89
N TRP A 97 7.51 3.41 -9.46
CA TRP A 97 6.58 3.37 -10.59
C TRP A 97 7.20 2.72 -11.82
N SER A 98 8.46 3.04 -12.10
CA SER A 98 9.19 2.45 -13.22
C SER A 98 9.37 0.94 -13.03
N TYR A 99 9.66 0.50 -11.80
CA TYR A 99 9.78 -0.91 -11.48
C TYR A 99 8.48 -1.67 -11.77
N VAL A 100 7.35 -1.13 -11.32
CA VAL A 100 6.05 -1.76 -11.52
C VAL A 100 5.67 -1.78 -13.01
N ALA A 101 5.94 -0.69 -13.73
CA ALA A 101 5.64 -0.57 -15.16
C ALA A 101 6.45 -1.53 -16.03
N ASN A 102 7.67 -1.87 -15.60
CA ASN A 102 8.62 -2.66 -16.38
C ASN A 102 8.21 -4.13 -16.39
N ALA A 103 7.82 -4.63 -17.56
CA ALA A 103 7.29 -6.00 -17.73
C ALA A 103 8.26 -7.09 -17.28
N LYS A 104 9.56 -6.81 -17.25
CA LYS A 104 10.56 -7.77 -16.76
C LYS A 104 10.31 -8.16 -15.31
N ASN A 105 9.76 -7.25 -14.52
CA ASN A 105 9.51 -7.43 -13.09
C ASN A 105 8.17 -8.14 -12.80
N ALA A 106 7.34 -8.35 -13.83
CA ALA A 106 6.09 -9.13 -13.76
C ALA A 106 5.16 -8.69 -12.62
N GLN A 107 4.97 -7.39 -12.45
CA GLN A 107 4.10 -6.85 -11.42
C GLN A 107 2.66 -6.75 -11.90
N LEU A 108 1.72 -7.18 -11.07
CA LEU A 108 0.30 -7.19 -11.42
C LEU A 108 -0.26 -5.79 -11.70
N GLY A 109 0.26 -4.77 -11.06
CA GLY A 109 -0.18 -3.38 -11.22
C GLY A 109 0.43 -2.63 -12.39
N SER A 110 1.19 -3.28 -13.26
CA SER A 110 1.92 -2.62 -14.35
C SER A 110 1.03 -1.71 -15.20
N SER A 111 -0.16 -2.15 -15.57
CA SER A 111 -1.04 -1.40 -16.46
C SER A 111 -1.58 -0.09 -15.89
N PHE A 112 -1.52 0.11 -14.57
CA PHE A 112 -1.87 1.39 -13.96
C PHE A 112 -1.01 2.55 -14.48
N PHE A 113 0.19 2.25 -14.97
CA PHE A 113 1.15 3.25 -15.46
C PHE A 113 1.12 3.42 -16.97
N SER A 114 0.14 2.84 -17.66
CA SER A 114 0.08 2.77 -19.12
C SER A 114 -0.03 4.12 -19.81
N THR A 115 -0.49 5.17 -19.13
CA THR A 115 -0.59 6.51 -19.72
C THR A 115 0.68 7.35 -19.54
N ILE A 116 1.69 6.83 -18.86
CA ILE A 116 2.97 7.53 -18.70
C ILE A 116 3.82 7.32 -19.95
N LYS A 117 4.36 8.40 -20.48
CA LYS A 117 5.23 8.37 -21.67
C LYS A 117 6.37 7.38 -21.47
N GLY A 118 6.58 6.53 -22.47
CA GLY A 118 7.62 5.51 -22.44
C GLY A 118 7.16 4.15 -21.88
N TYR A 119 5.92 4.04 -21.44
CA TYR A 119 5.39 2.76 -20.93
C TYR A 119 5.52 1.63 -21.95
N ASP A 120 5.22 1.90 -23.23
CA ASP A 120 5.30 0.93 -24.30
C ASP A 120 6.71 0.37 -24.50
N LYS A 121 7.75 1.15 -24.22
CA LYS A 121 9.14 0.73 -24.32
C LYS A 121 9.56 -0.23 -23.20
N LEU A 122 8.76 -0.37 -22.16
CA LEU A 122 9.03 -1.24 -21.02
C LEU A 122 8.15 -2.49 -21.01
N GLN A 123 7.57 -2.89 -22.16
CA GLN A 123 6.65 -4.03 -22.19
C GLN A 123 7.21 -5.30 -22.81
N ASP A 124 8.35 -5.25 -23.47
CA ASP A 124 9.02 -6.46 -24.00
C ASP A 124 10.03 -6.97 -22.96
N GLY A 125 9.55 -7.80 -22.03
CA GLY A 125 10.37 -8.29 -20.92
C GLY A 125 11.62 -9.04 -21.34
N ASP A 126 11.64 -9.67 -22.53
CA ASP A 126 12.81 -10.41 -23.02
C ASP A 126 13.98 -9.49 -23.37
N LYS A 127 13.70 -8.23 -23.69
CA LYS A 127 14.70 -7.24 -24.07
C LYS A 127 15.11 -6.33 -22.91
N LEU A 128 14.52 -6.50 -21.75
CA LEU A 128 14.70 -5.61 -20.60
C LEU A 128 15.52 -6.28 -19.51
N LYS A 129 16.19 -5.46 -18.69
CA LYS A 129 16.92 -5.90 -17.51
C LYS A 129 16.05 -5.86 -16.26
N GLY A 130 15.05 -4.94 -16.21
CA GLY A 130 14.16 -4.72 -15.08
C GLY A 130 14.37 -3.39 -14.37
N ASP A 131 15.50 -2.72 -14.63
CA ASP A 131 15.85 -1.44 -14.02
C ASP A 131 15.64 -0.24 -14.95
N GLU A 132 15.19 -0.47 -16.16
CA GLU A 132 14.88 0.62 -17.09
C GLU A 132 13.74 1.48 -16.53
N GLN A 133 13.87 2.79 -16.70
CA GLN A 133 12.96 3.77 -16.13
C GLN A 133 11.97 4.29 -17.16
N LEU A 134 10.80 4.72 -16.66
CA LEU A 134 9.80 5.39 -17.50
C LEU A 134 10.33 6.74 -17.98
N GLU A 135 10.36 6.93 -19.30
CA GLU A 135 10.85 8.15 -19.94
C GLU A 135 10.11 9.40 -19.46
N GLY A 136 8.80 9.28 -19.21
CA GLY A 136 7.98 10.41 -18.80
C GLY A 136 8.18 10.89 -17.36
N LEU A 137 8.93 10.16 -16.54
CA LEU A 137 9.18 10.53 -15.16
C LEU A 137 10.51 11.27 -15.06
N LYS A 138 10.49 12.52 -14.58
CA LYS A 138 11.69 13.35 -14.45
C LYS A 138 11.79 13.92 -13.05
N VAL A 139 12.89 13.63 -12.37
CA VAL A 139 13.18 14.18 -11.04
C VAL A 139 13.77 15.58 -11.23
N VAL A 140 13.13 16.57 -10.62
CA VAL A 140 13.62 17.96 -10.59
C VAL A 140 14.56 18.17 -9.41
N ASN A 141 14.16 17.69 -8.23
CA ASN A 141 14.96 17.66 -7.01
C ASN A 141 14.36 16.63 -6.06
N ASP A 142 14.86 16.52 -4.82
CA ASP A 142 14.39 15.51 -3.86
C ASP A 142 12.90 15.60 -3.54
N HIS A 143 12.27 16.76 -3.78
CA HIS A 143 10.88 17.01 -3.42
C HIS A 143 9.99 17.40 -4.60
N GLU A 144 10.47 17.19 -5.81
CA GLU A 144 9.68 17.54 -7.00
C GLU A 144 10.02 16.61 -8.16
N PHE A 145 9.00 16.11 -8.83
CA PHE A 145 9.14 15.42 -10.11
C PHE A 145 7.98 15.75 -11.04
N THR A 146 8.21 15.54 -12.32
CA THR A 146 7.18 15.73 -13.35
C THR A 146 6.84 14.40 -13.99
N VAL A 147 5.60 14.33 -14.48
CA VAL A 147 5.07 13.18 -15.18
C VAL A 147 4.55 13.62 -16.54
N ASP A 148 5.20 13.17 -17.60
CA ASP A 148 4.71 13.39 -18.96
C ASP A 148 3.88 12.17 -19.38
N LEU A 149 2.65 12.42 -19.83
CA LEU A 149 1.75 11.36 -20.26
C LEU A 149 1.79 11.21 -21.77
N ASN A 150 1.44 10.03 -22.26
CA ASN A 150 1.35 9.75 -23.71
C ASN A 150 0.01 10.18 -24.30
N ARG A 151 -0.94 10.57 -23.47
CA ARG A 151 -2.26 11.10 -23.85
C ARG A 151 -2.84 11.86 -22.67
N SER A 152 -3.88 12.64 -22.92
CA SER A 152 -4.62 13.31 -21.85
C SER A 152 -5.20 12.28 -20.87
N ASP A 153 -5.00 12.51 -19.57
CA ASP A 153 -5.53 11.64 -18.51
C ASP A 153 -5.80 12.48 -17.26
N SER A 154 -7.03 13.01 -17.17
CA SER A 154 -7.48 13.77 -16.00
C SER A 154 -7.68 12.90 -14.75
N VAL A 155 -7.82 11.58 -14.92
CA VAL A 155 -7.98 10.63 -13.82
C VAL A 155 -6.64 10.29 -13.16
N PHE A 156 -5.53 10.64 -13.78
CA PHE A 156 -4.20 10.37 -13.24
C PHE A 156 -4.04 10.92 -11.82
N ALA A 157 -4.57 12.12 -11.56
CA ALA A 157 -4.49 12.76 -10.23
C ALA A 157 -5.19 11.93 -9.12
N VAL A 158 -6.13 11.07 -9.49
CA VAL A 158 -6.80 10.15 -8.54
C VAL A 158 -6.03 8.83 -8.44
N LYS A 159 -5.51 8.32 -9.55
CA LYS A 159 -4.75 7.07 -9.59
C LYS A 159 -3.57 7.05 -8.63
N VAL A 160 -2.93 8.20 -8.43
CA VAL A 160 -1.74 8.29 -7.56
C VAL A 160 -2.03 7.99 -6.09
N GLY A 161 -3.30 7.80 -5.73
CA GLY A 161 -3.73 7.30 -4.42
C GLY A 161 -3.87 5.78 -4.34
N TYR A 162 -3.78 5.09 -5.45
CA TYR A 162 -3.88 3.62 -5.46
C TYR A 162 -2.61 3.00 -4.88
N THR A 163 -2.76 1.83 -4.28
CA THR A 163 -1.64 1.12 -3.63
C THR A 163 -0.45 0.92 -4.56
N ALA A 164 -0.69 0.62 -5.83
CA ALA A 164 0.38 0.41 -6.81
C ALA A 164 1.30 1.63 -7.00
N PHE A 165 0.84 2.82 -6.64
CA PHE A 165 1.60 4.08 -6.76
C PHE A 165 2.41 4.42 -5.51
N ALA A 166 2.51 3.51 -4.55
CA ALA A 166 3.26 3.73 -3.32
C ALA A 166 4.75 3.97 -3.61
N PRO A 167 5.41 4.79 -2.79
CA PRO A 167 6.86 4.93 -2.86
C PRO A 167 7.55 3.70 -2.28
N LEU A 168 8.77 3.43 -2.72
CA LEU A 168 9.59 2.33 -2.21
C LEU A 168 10.96 2.84 -1.79
N PRO A 169 11.51 2.30 -0.69
CA PRO A 169 12.86 2.65 -0.25
C PRO A 169 13.93 1.97 -1.12
N GLU A 170 15.16 2.47 -1.06
CA GLU A 170 16.28 1.87 -1.80
C GLU A 170 16.50 0.39 -1.47
N SER A 171 16.22 -0.01 -0.22
CA SER A 171 16.36 -1.40 0.21
C SER A 171 15.49 -2.37 -0.60
N PHE A 172 14.37 -1.90 -1.14
CA PHE A 172 13.52 -2.71 -2.00
C PHE A 172 14.28 -3.23 -3.22
N PHE A 173 15.04 -2.34 -3.89
CA PHE A 173 15.69 -2.66 -5.17
C PHE A 173 16.87 -3.61 -5.01
N LYS A 174 17.39 -3.75 -3.80
CA LYS A 174 18.50 -4.68 -3.51
C LYS A 174 18.02 -6.13 -3.50
N ASP A 175 16.82 -6.39 -2.99
CA ASP A 175 16.24 -7.73 -2.92
C ASP A 175 14.72 -7.62 -2.79
N PRO A 176 13.99 -7.50 -3.92
CA PRO A 176 12.53 -7.35 -3.90
C PRO A 176 11.81 -8.51 -3.22
N LYS A 177 12.29 -9.74 -3.38
CA LYS A 177 11.65 -10.91 -2.75
C LYS A 177 11.74 -10.86 -1.24
N ALA A 178 12.92 -10.60 -0.70
CA ALA A 178 13.12 -10.46 0.74
C ALA A 178 12.30 -9.29 1.29
N PHE A 179 12.25 -8.17 0.55
CA PHE A 179 11.43 -7.02 0.93
C PHE A 179 9.95 -7.42 1.06
N GLY A 180 9.43 -8.20 0.12
CA GLY A 180 8.02 -8.61 0.13
C GLY A 180 7.61 -9.46 1.34
N GLU A 181 8.57 -10.11 1.99
CA GLU A 181 8.33 -10.87 3.23
C GLU A 181 8.43 -9.99 4.49
N LYS A 182 9.17 -8.89 4.42
CA LYS A 182 9.36 -7.94 5.51
C LYS A 182 9.36 -6.51 4.97
N PRO A 183 8.20 -6.01 4.51
CA PRO A 183 8.15 -4.73 3.83
C PRO A 183 8.52 -3.56 4.75
N VAL A 184 9.15 -2.57 4.16
CA VAL A 184 9.54 -1.30 4.78
C VAL A 184 8.73 -0.20 4.12
N GLY A 185 7.79 0.35 4.83
CA GLY A 185 6.90 1.38 4.31
C GLY A 185 7.04 2.71 5.04
N ASN A 186 6.07 3.58 4.83
CA ASN A 186 5.99 4.92 5.39
C ASN A 186 4.59 5.24 5.91
N GLY A 187 3.74 4.24 6.06
CA GLY A 187 2.35 4.41 6.43
C GLY A 187 2.10 4.57 7.93
N PRO A 188 0.81 4.62 8.32
CA PRO A 188 0.43 4.76 9.72
C PRO A 188 0.83 3.58 10.60
N TYR A 189 1.04 2.42 9.99
CA TYR A 189 1.54 1.22 10.68
C TYR A 189 2.82 0.75 10.01
N LYS A 190 3.63 0.01 10.77
CA LYS A 190 4.83 -0.65 10.28
C LYS A 190 4.73 -2.17 10.46
N PHE A 191 5.41 -2.90 9.59
CA PHE A 191 5.43 -4.34 9.59
C PHE A 191 6.17 -4.88 10.81
N GLN A 192 5.59 -5.89 11.47
CA GLN A 192 6.25 -6.62 12.54
C GLN A 192 6.54 -8.06 12.15
N SER A 193 5.52 -8.82 11.71
CA SER A 193 5.71 -10.22 11.36
C SER A 193 4.66 -10.71 10.37
N TRP A 194 5.01 -11.75 9.63
CA TRP A 194 4.11 -12.49 8.78
C TRP A 194 4.33 -13.98 9.03
N ASP A 195 3.38 -14.60 9.67
CA ASP A 195 3.30 -16.04 9.83
C ASP A 195 2.34 -16.56 8.76
N HIS A 196 2.92 -17.13 7.70
CA HIS A 196 2.16 -17.54 6.52
C HIS A 196 1.00 -18.45 6.86
N ASP A 197 -0.15 -18.21 6.23
CA ASP A 197 -1.41 -18.92 6.44
C ASP A 197 -2.01 -18.76 7.84
N ASN A 198 -1.44 -17.92 8.67
CA ASN A 198 -1.90 -17.67 10.02
C ASN A 198 -2.23 -16.19 10.26
N GLN A 199 -1.23 -15.31 10.23
CA GLN A 199 -1.46 -13.89 10.54
C GLN A 199 -0.35 -12.98 10.05
N ILE A 200 -0.72 -11.71 9.85
CA ILE A 200 0.21 -10.61 9.64
C ILE A 200 0.03 -9.64 10.80
N VAL A 201 1.11 -9.27 11.46
CA VAL A 201 1.09 -8.33 12.58
C VAL A 201 1.73 -7.02 12.17
N LEU A 202 0.96 -5.94 12.31
CA LEU A 202 1.42 -4.58 12.14
C LEU A 202 1.36 -3.84 13.46
N VAL A 203 2.31 -2.94 13.69
CA VAL A 203 2.32 -2.08 14.86
C VAL A 203 2.29 -0.62 14.44
N LYS A 204 1.84 0.26 15.32
CA LYS A 204 1.79 1.69 15.06
C LYS A 204 3.18 2.20 14.64
N ASN A 205 3.20 3.05 13.59
CA ASN A 205 4.41 3.74 13.16
C ASN A 205 4.43 5.14 13.81
N PRO A 206 5.30 5.37 14.82
CA PRO A 206 5.32 6.66 15.53
C PRO A 206 5.85 7.81 14.66
N ASP A 207 6.54 7.49 13.57
CA ASP A 207 7.15 8.49 12.67
C ASP A 207 6.24 8.85 11.48
N TYR A 208 5.05 8.29 11.42
CA TYR A 208 4.10 8.61 10.36
C TYR A 208 3.70 10.09 10.42
N LYS A 209 3.73 10.76 9.26
CA LYS A 209 3.52 12.21 9.15
C LYS A 209 2.18 12.62 8.54
N GLY A 210 1.34 11.67 8.18
CA GLY A 210 0.08 11.94 7.48
C GLY A 210 -1.13 12.11 8.39
N ASN A 211 -2.30 12.12 7.77
CA ASN A 211 -3.58 12.35 8.44
C ASN A 211 -4.32 11.06 8.84
N ARG A 212 -3.81 9.89 8.45
CA ARG A 212 -4.39 8.60 8.83
C ARG A 212 -3.75 8.04 10.11
N VAL A 213 -3.63 8.89 11.13
CA VAL A 213 -2.96 8.51 12.38
C VAL A 213 -3.65 7.32 13.03
N ALA A 214 -2.86 6.31 13.39
CA ALA A 214 -3.36 5.11 14.06
C ALA A 214 -3.99 5.47 15.42
N LYS A 215 -5.22 5.00 15.65
CA LYS A 215 -5.95 5.18 16.90
C LYS A 215 -5.70 4.05 17.90
N ASN A 216 -4.96 3.03 17.48
CA ASN A 216 -4.62 1.86 18.29
C ASN A 216 -3.12 1.57 18.14
N ASP A 217 -2.63 0.59 18.87
CA ASP A 217 -1.20 0.28 18.90
C ASP A 217 -0.76 -0.69 17.81
N GLY A 218 -1.70 -1.33 17.15
CA GLY A 218 -1.39 -2.25 16.06
C GLY A 218 -2.62 -2.93 15.51
N VAL A 219 -2.41 -3.70 14.44
CA VAL A 219 -3.43 -4.49 13.77
C VAL A 219 -2.85 -5.88 13.51
N THR A 220 -3.58 -6.91 13.91
CA THR A 220 -3.29 -8.29 13.54
C THR A 220 -4.31 -8.73 12.51
N PHE A 221 -3.83 -9.00 11.30
CA PHE A 221 -4.65 -9.58 10.23
C PHE A 221 -4.61 -11.11 10.38
N LYS A 222 -5.71 -11.68 10.83
CA LYS A 222 -5.82 -13.11 11.07
C LYS A 222 -6.43 -13.80 9.85
N VAL A 223 -5.78 -14.85 9.36
CA VAL A 223 -6.18 -15.53 8.14
C VAL A 223 -7.28 -16.55 8.42
N TYR A 224 -8.34 -16.48 7.61
CA TYR A 224 -9.44 -17.44 7.64
C TYR A 224 -9.69 -17.98 6.24
N THR A 225 -10.05 -19.26 6.18
CA THR A 225 -10.45 -19.91 4.92
C THR A 225 -11.97 -19.99 4.78
N LYS A 226 -12.70 -19.78 5.89
CA LYS A 226 -14.16 -19.83 5.94
C LYS A 226 -14.72 -18.66 6.75
N ASP A 227 -15.73 -17.97 6.20
CA ASP A 227 -16.38 -16.84 6.86
C ASP A 227 -17.05 -17.23 8.18
N GLU A 228 -17.59 -18.44 8.28
CA GLU A 228 -18.24 -18.94 9.49
C GLU A 228 -17.28 -18.96 10.67
N ALA A 229 -16.02 -19.38 10.45
CA ALA A 229 -14.99 -19.38 11.50
C ALA A 229 -14.66 -17.96 11.97
N ALA A 230 -14.56 -17.01 11.03
CA ALA A 230 -14.30 -15.60 11.35
C ALA A 230 -15.47 -14.99 12.14
N TYR A 231 -16.70 -15.26 11.74
CA TYR A 231 -17.88 -14.77 12.43
C TYR A 231 -17.97 -15.32 13.86
N ALA A 232 -17.65 -16.60 14.04
CA ALA A 232 -17.60 -17.19 15.38
C ALA A 232 -16.55 -16.49 16.27
N ASP A 233 -15.40 -16.13 15.72
CA ASP A 233 -14.37 -15.42 16.45
C ASP A 233 -14.79 -13.98 16.80
N ILE A 234 -15.56 -13.30 15.96
CA ILE A 234 -16.14 -12.00 16.31
C ILE A 234 -17.07 -12.14 17.52
N GLN A 235 -17.95 -13.11 17.50
CA GLN A 235 -18.90 -13.33 18.58
C GLN A 235 -18.21 -13.70 19.91
N SER A 236 -17.08 -14.39 19.84
CA SER A 236 -16.30 -14.75 21.04
C SER A 236 -15.33 -13.66 21.49
N GLY A 237 -15.17 -12.56 20.71
CA GLY A 237 -14.23 -11.50 21.00
C GLY A 237 -12.81 -11.74 20.52
N SER A 238 -12.56 -12.83 19.77
CA SER A 238 -11.24 -13.18 19.25
C SER A 238 -10.90 -12.47 17.95
N LEU A 239 -11.89 -11.84 17.31
CA LEU A 239 -11.74 -11.06 16.07
C LEU A 239 -12.57 -9.80 16.19
N ASP A 240 -11.97 -8.65 15.91
CA ASP A 240 -12.63 -7.34 16.06
C ASP A 240 -13.36 -6.88 14.80
N VAL A 241 -12.80 -7.16 13.61
CA VAL A 241 -13.32 -6.66 12.33
C VAL A 241 -13.40 -7.78 11.32
N MET A 242 -14.54 -7.87 10.62
CA MET A 242 -14.80 -8.80 9.55
C MET A 242 -15.34 -8.05 8.33
N GLU A 243 -14.80 -8.37 7.15
CA GLU A 243 -15.17 -7.67 5.91
C GLU A 243 -16.55 -8.06 5.42
N SER A 244 -16.91 -9.34 5.53
CA SER A 244 -18.19 -9.85 5.08
C SER A 244 -18.81 -10.80 6.11
N VAL A 245 -20.14 -10.92 6.08
CA VAL A 245 -20.88 -11.79 6.99
C VAL A 245 -21.43 -12.97 6.18
N PRO A 246 -21.23 -14.23 6.65
CA PRO A 246 -21.82 -15.40 5.98
C PRO A 246 -23.33 -15.27 5.88
N ALA A 247 -23.92 -15.75 4.78
CA ALA A 247 -25.37 -15.71 4.57
C ALA A 247 -26.15 -16.38 5.72
N SER A 248 -25.62 -17.44 6.28
CA SER A 248 -26.22 -18.14 7.42
C SER A 248 -26.31 -17.32 8.70
N ALA A 249 -25.52 -16.25 8.82
CA ALA A 249 -25.43 -15.43 10.02
C ALA A 249 -26.02 -14.03 9.85
N THR A 250 -26.51 -13.65 8.67
CA THR A 250 -26.91 -12.29 8.34
C THR A 250 -27.90 -11.68 9.36
N LYS A 251 -28.95 -12.43 9.71
CA LYS A 251 -29.96 -11.93 10.66
C LYS A 251 -29.40 -11.73 12.05
N THR A 252 -28.54 -12.60 12.50
CA THR A 252 -27.89 -12.52 13.81
C THR A 252 -26.92 -11.34 13.83
N PHE A 253 -26.14 -11.17 12.77
CA PHE A 253 -25.17 -10.09 12.64
C PHE A 253 -25.81 -8.72 12.82
N GLN A 254 -26.95 -8.48 12.18
CA GLN A 254 -27.64 -7.18 12.25
C GLN A 254 -28.10 -6.80 13.65
N LYS A 255 -28.25 -7.75 14.54
CA LYS A 255 -28.69 -7.54 15.93
C LYS A 255 -27.53 -7.56 16.93
N ASP A 256 -26.34 -7.96 16.54
CA ASP A 256 -25.20 -8.11 17.41
C ASP A 256 -24.40 -6.79 17.46
N SER A 257 -24.41 -6.12 18.60
CA SER A 257 -23.73 -4.84 18.79
C SER A 257 -22.21 -4.97 18.89
N THR A 258 -21.66 -6.17 19.03
CA THR A 258 -20.21 -6.40 19.06
C THR A 258 -19.61 -6.42 17.66
N VAL A 259 -20.44 -6.53 16.64
CA VAL A 259 -20.00 -6.60 15.24
C VAL A 259 -20.07 -5.20 14.64
N GLN A 260 -18.97 -4.78 14.01
CA GLN A 260 -18.84 -3.45 13.39
C GLN A 260 -18.76 -3.55 11.87
#